data_75c599a2d2c375beb9f3ce0e0b00f0b2
#
_entry.id   75c599a2d2c375beb9f3ce0e0b00f0b2
#
_cell.length_a   1.000
_cell.length_b   1.000
_cell.length_c   1.000
_cell.angle_alpha   90.00
_cell.angle_beta   90.00
_cell.angle_gamma   90.00
#
_symmetry.space_group_name_H-M   'P 1'
#
loop_
_entity.id
_entity.type
_entity.pdbx_description
1 polymer ?
#
loop_
_entity_poly.entity_id
_entity_poly.type
_entity_poly.pdbx_seq_one_letter_code
_entity_poly.pdbx_strand_id
1 'polypeptide(L)'
;MLKRATEGGTGPWRVSAITNWIAALAFAPWWLMGGPPLTLDGALKAALAGALFFAGQILTFLAINRGDVSLTTPVMGTKVIFVAFLAVFFAGNTLTPTLWAAAFLTVAATVLLGGEIRANRERVLPSVAWGFSAAFAYALTDVTQVKWVPEVGFGHFAPIMFATLGLLSFGLIPFFVK
;
A
#
# COMPACT_ATOMS: atom_id res chain seq x y z
N MET A 1 10.88 -14.34 1.92
CA MET A 1 9.74 -15.29 1.94
C MET A 1 8.97 -15.33 0.62
N LEU A 2 8.56 -14.21 0.04
CA LEU A 2 7.84 -14.17 -1.26
C LEU A 2 8.57 -14.91 -2.40
N LYS A 3 9.90 -14.74 -2.54
CA LYS A 3 10.69 -15.40 -3.58
C LYS A 3 10.63 -16.94 -3.50
N ARG A 4 10.67 -17.53 -2.30
CA ARG A 4 10.52 -18.99 -2.12
C ARG A 4 9.11 -19.52 -2.42
N ALA A 5 8.07 -18.73 -2.16
CA ALA A 5 6.70 -19.11 -2.49
C ALA A 5 6.45 -19.10 -4.00
N THR A 6 7.08 -18.18 -4.74
CA THR A 6 7.01 -18.17 -6.22
C THR A 6 7.84 -19.25 -6.88
N GLU A 7 8.94 -19.70 -6.28
CA GLU A 7 9.73 -20.85 -6.72
C GLU A 7 8.98 -22.19 -6.61
N GLY A 8 7.97 -22.27 -5.72
CA GLY A 8 7.06 -23.42 -5.57
C GLY A 8 5.87 -23.44 -6.53
N GLY A 9 5.87 -22.64 -7.61
CA GLY A 9 4.78 -22.62 -8.61
C GLY A 9 3.53 -21.83 -8.18
N THR A 10 3.58 -21.16 -7.03
CA THR A 10 2.48 -20.31 -6.56
C THR A 10 2.66 -18.91 -7.11
N GLY A 11 1.86 -18.52 -8.09
CA GLY A 11 1.93 -17.19 -8.71
C GLY A 11 1.72 -16.04 -7.69
N PRO A 12 2.30 -14.85 -7.94
CA PRO A 12 2.25 -13.71 -7.00
C PRO A 12 0.81 -13.26 -6.68
N TRP A 13 -0.10 -13.38 -7.64
CA TRP A 13 -1.52 -13.05 -7.46
C TRP A 13 -2.22 -13.95 -6.45
N ARG A 14 -1.90 -15.25 -6.48
CA ARG A 14 -2.44 -16.23 -5.54
C ARG A 14 -1.94 -15.99 -4.12
N VAL A 15 -0.64 -15.70 -3.98
CA VAL A 15 -0.04 -15.36 -2.66
C VAL A 15 -0.70 -14.11 -2.10
N SER A 16 -0.88 -13.06 -2.91
CA SER A 16 -1.53 -11.82 -2.48
C SER A 16 -2.97 -12.06 -2.02
N ALA A 17 -3.77 -12.77 -2.79
CA ALA A 17 -5.15 -13.07 -2.44
C ALA A 17 -5.26 -13.85 -1.12
N ILE A 18 -4.45 -14.89 -0.96
CA ILE A 18 -4.42 -15.69 0.29
C ILE A 18 -4.01 -14.81 1.48
N THR A 19 -2.98 -13.97 1.32
CA THR A 19 -2.53 -13.06 2.38
C THR A 19 -3.64 -12.08 2.77
N ASN A 20 -4.37 -11.54 1.80
CA ASN A 20 -5.46 -10.60 2.05
C ASN A 20 -6.65 -11.29 2.74
N TRP A 21 -6.98 -12.53 2.39
CA TRP A 21 -8.02 -13.29 3.09
C TRP A 21 -7.62 -13.63 4.53
N ILE A 22 -6.36 -14.04 4.74
CA ILE A 22 -5.84 -14.27 6.09
C ILE A 22 -5.87 -12.96 6.89
N ALA A 23 -5.47 -11.83 6.31
CA ALA A 23 -5.54 -10.54 6.97
C ALA A 23 -7.00 -10.15 7.32
N ALA A 24 -7.95 -10.34 6.40
CA ALA A 24 -9.36 -10.09 6.67
C ALA A 24 -9.88 -10.92 7.85
N LEU A 25 -9.53 -12.21 7.91
CA LEU A 25 -9.89 -13.08 9.03
C LEU A 25 -9.18 -12.68 10.33
N ALA A 26 -7.90 -12.33 10.27
CA ALA A 26 -7.11 -11.94 11.43
C ALA A 26 -7.59 -10.63 12.06
N PHE A 27 -8.08 -9.70 11.24
CA PHE A 27 -8.61 -8.42 11.73
C PHE A 27 -10.11 -8.46 12.07
N ALA A 28 -10.87 -9.50 11.67
CA ALA A 28 -12.28 -9.63 11.99
C ALA A 28 -12.59 -9.59 13.52
N PRO A 29 -11.80 -10.23 14.41
CA PRO A 29 -12.06 -10.17 15.84
C PRO A 29 -11.98 -8.77 16.47
N TRP A 30 -11.26 -7.84 15.82
CA TRP A 30 -11.16 -6.45 16.29
C TRP A 30 -12.51 -5.74 16.31
N TRP A 31 -13.49 -6.24 15.55
CA TRP A 31 -14.88 -5.78 15.63
C TRP A 31 -15.44 -5.84 17.06
N LEU A 32 -15.00 -6.80 17.86
CA LEU A 32 -15.42 -6.96 19.25
C LEU A 32 -14.89 -5.86 20.18
N MET A 33 -13.87 -5.10 19.77
CA MET A 33 -13.39 -3.94 20.52
C MET A 33 -14.39 -2.78 20.49
N GLY A 34 -15.32 -2.79 19.54
CA GLY A 34 -16.30 -1.73 19.36
C GLY A 34 -15.65 -0.40 18.96
N GLY A 35 -16.40 0.66 19.17
CA GLY A 35 -15.99 2.03 18.82
C GLY A 35 -17.19 2.96 18.81
N PRO A 36 -17.03 4.18 18.29
CA PRO A 36 -18.16 5.08 18.00
C PRO A 36 -19.22 4.39 17.15
N PRO A 37 -20.50 4.81 17.22
CA PRO A 37 -21.54 4.26 16.37
C PRO A 37 -21.13 4.29 14.90
N LEU A 38 -21.15 3.12 14.23
CA LEU A 38 -20.77 3.02 12.84
C LEU A 38 -21.79 3.71 11.95
N THR A 39 -21.37 4.72 11.24
CA THR A 39 -22.15 5.41 10.21
C THR A 39 -21.84 4.86 8.83
N LEU A 40 -22.75 5.05 7.86
CA LEU A 40 -22.48 4.70 6.46
C LEU A 40 -21.24 5.42 5.92
N ASP A 41 -21.06 6.70 6.26
CA ASP A 41 -19.87 7.48 5.90
C ASP A 41 -18.59 6.87 6.45
N GLY A 42 -18.59 6.48 7.73
CA GLY A 42 -17.45 5.80 8.36
C GLY A 42 -17.12 4.46 7.70
N ALA A 43 -18.14 3.67 7.35
CA ALA A 43 -17.96 2.41 6.63
C ALA A 43 -17.36 2.64 5.23
N LEU A 44 -17.84 3.65 4.50
CA LEU A 44 -17.31 4.01 3.17
C LEU A 44 -15.87 4.52 3.24
N LYS A 45 -15.53 5.32 4.25
CA LYS A 45 -14.14 5.77 4.50
C LYS A 45 -13.20 4.57 4.71
N ALA A 46 -13.58 3.62 5.54
CA ALA A 46 -12.79 2.41 5.80
C ALA A 46 -12.67 1.53 4.54
N ALA A 47 -13.77 1.35 3.81
CA ALA A 47 -13.77 0.61 2.55
C ALA A 47 -12.90 1.28 1.48
N LEU A 48 -12.94 2.61 1.36
CA LEU A 48 -12.08 3.35 0.45
C LEU A 48 -10.59 3.17 0.79
N ALA A 49 -10.24 3.22 2.08
CA ALA A 49 -8.87 2.95 2.50
C ALA A 49 -8.41 1.53 2.11
N GLY A 50 -9.29 0.52 2.25
CA GLY A 50 -9.05 -0.85 1.79
C GLY A 50 -8.84 -0.94 0.27
N ALA A 51 -9.68 -0.23 -0.50
CA ALA A 51 -9.57 -0.19 -1.96
C ALA A 51 -8.28 0.50 -2.43
N LEU A 52 -7.87 1.60 -1.79
CA LEU A 52 -6.60 2.28 -2.06
C LEU A 52 -5.40 1.38 -1.77
N PHE A 53 -5.43 0.67 -0.64
CA PHE A 53 -4.38 -0.29 -0.30
C PHE A 53 -4.29 -1.42 -1.32
N PHE A 54 -5.44 -1.97 -1.75
CA PHE A 54 -5.49 -2.99 -2.79
C PHE A 54 -4.94 -2.47 -4.12
N ALA A 55 -5.31 -1.27 -4.53
CA ALA A 55 -4.74 -0.62 -5.73
C ALA A 55 -3.22 -0.49 -5.63
N GLY A 56 -2.69 -0.08 -4.47
CA GLY A 56 -1.25 -0.04 -4.20
C GLY A 56 -0.58 -1.40 -4.39
N GLN A 57 -1.20 -2.49 -3.92
CA GLN A 57 -0.70 -3.85 -4.13
C GLN A 57 -0.65 -4.22 -5.63
N ILE A 58 -1.73 -3.98 -6.37
CA ILE A 58 -1.78 -4.26 -7.82
C ILE A 58 -0.69 -3.50 -8.57
N LEU A 59 -0.55 -2.20 -8.27
CA LEU A 59 0.47 -1.34 -8.89
C LEU A 59 1.89 -1.80 -8.55
N THR A 60 2.11 -2.28 -7.32
CA THR A 60 3.39 -2.89 -6.91
C THR A 60 3.70 -4.13 -7.73
N PHE A 61 2.72 -5.03 -7.93
CA PHE A 61 2.94 -6.20 -8.78
C PHE A 61 3.23 -5.84 -10.23
N LEU A 62 2.54 -4.84 -10.77
CA LEU A 62 2.82 -4.34 -12.11
C LEU A 62 4.22 -3.74 -12.21
N ALA A 63 4.67 -3.00 -11.19
CA ALA A 63 6.02 -2.45 -11.12
C ALA A 63 7.09 -3.55 -11.12
N ILE A 64 6.88 -4.63 -10.36
CA ILE A 64 7.81 -5.77 -10.27
C ILE A 64 7.79 -6.60 -11.56
N ASN A 65 6.60 -6.89 -12.11
CA ASN A 65 6.47 -7.78 -13.27
C ASN A 65 6.89 -7.11 -14.59
N ARG A 66 6.59 -5.81 -14.77
CA ARG A 66 6.89 -5.06 -16.00
C ARG A 66 8.15 -4.23 -15.91
N GLY A 67 8.59 -3.95 -14.69
CA GLY A 67 9.77 -3.14 -14.39
C GLY A 67 10.98 -3.99 -13.99
N ASP A 68 11.94 -3.29 -13.40
CA ASP A 68 13.12 -3.86 -12.77
C ASP A 68 12.98 -3.70 -11.25
N VAL A 69 13.12 -4.80 -10.52
CA VAL A 69 12.97 -4.82 -9.05
C VAL A 69 13.99 -3.92 -8.37
N SER A 70 15.20 -3.85 -8.91
CA SER A 70 16.28 -3.03 -8.36
C SER A 70 15.97 -1.54 -8.42
N LEU A 71 15.20 -1.11 -9.41
CA LEU A 71 14.75 0.28 -9.56
C LEU A 71 13.40 0.53 -8.87
N THR A 72 12.51 -0.44 -8.88
CA THR A 72 11.17 -0.31 -8.29
C THR A 72 11.26 -0.03 -6.78
N THR A 73 12.15 -0.71 -6.06
CA THR A 73 12.30 -0.56 -4.60
C THR A 73 12.69 0.86 -4.18
N PRO A 74 13.74 1.50 -4.75
CA PRO A 74 14.06 2.89 -4.47
C PRO A 74 12.93 3.86 -4.84
N VAL A 75 12.26 3.63 -5.99
CA VAL A 75 11.15 4.47 -6.42
C VAL A 75 9.99 4.40 -5.42
N MET A 76 9.65 3.24 -4.90
CA MET A 76 8.62 3.10 -3.87
C MET A 76 9.00 3.81 -2.55
N GLY A 77 10.28 4.01 -2.26
CA GLY A 77 10.74 4.83 -1.13
C GLY A 77 10.27 6.29 -1.18
N THR A 78 9.92 6.80 -2.37
CA THR A 78 9.34 8.14 -2.52
C THR A 78 7.95 8.28 -1.86
N LYS A 79 7.33 7.17 -1.43
CA LYS A 79 6.11 7.16 -0.62
C LYS A 79 6.20 8.14 0.55
N VAL A 80 7.36 8.25 1.19
CA VAL A 80 7.56 9.14 2.34
C VAL A 80 7.32 10.62 1.97
N ILE A 81 7.77 11.05 0.78
CA ILE A 81 7.51 12.41 0.28
C ILE A 81 6.02 12.59 0.01
N PHE A 82 5.37 11.61 -0.63
CA PHE A 82 3.93 11.68 -0.88
C PHE A 82 3.14 11.77 0.43
N VAL A 83 3.48 10.97 1.44
CA VAL A 83 2.84 11.04 2.77
C VAL A 83 3.02 12.44 3.37
N ALA A 84 4.24 12.99 3.35
CA ALA A 84 4.51 14.32 3.87
C ALA A 84 3.67 15.39 3.15
N PHE A 85 3.65 15.35 1.82
CA PHE A 85 2.87 16.27 1.01
C PHE A 85 1.35 16.16 1.26
N LEU A 86 0.83 14.93 1.24
CA LEU A 86 -0.59 14.66 1.45
C LEU A 86 -1.04 14.99 2.89
N ALA A 87 -0.18 14.79 3.89
CA ALA A 87 -0.47 15.16 5.27
C ALA A 87 -0.71 16.65 5.44
N VAL A 88 0.02 17.50 4.72
CA VAL A 88 -0.22 18.94 4.70
C VAL A 88 -1.56 19.28 4.04
N PHE A 89 -1.84 18.71 2.87
CA PHE A 89 -3.01 19.08 2.08
C PHE A 89 -4.32 18.45 2.61
N PHE A 90 -4.30 17.19 3.04
CA PHE A 90 -5.51 16.45 3.44
C PHE A 90 -5.77 16.45 4.94
N ALA A 91 -4.72 16.42 5.75
CA ALA A 91 -4.85 16.37 7.19
C ALA A 91 -4.71 17.75 7.85
N GLY A 92 -4.36 18.80 7.08
CA GLY A 92 -4.14 20.15 7.59
C GLY A 92 -2.94 20.25 8.54
N ASN A 93 -2.05 19.26 8.53
CA ASN A 93 -0.89 19.23 9.40
C ASN A 93 0.18 20.20 8.90
N THR A 94 0.77 20.96 9.82
CA THR A 94 1.98 21.73 9.53
C THR A 94 3.19 20.85 9.79
N LEU A 95 3.94 20.55 8.75
CA LEU A 95 5.19 19.80 8.90
C LEU A 95 6.32 20.76 9.28
N THR A 96 7.05 20.41 10.32
CA THR A 96 8.25 21.13 10.71
C THR A 96 9.35 20.95 9.67
N PRO A 97 10.29 21.90 9.52
CA PRO A 97 11.46 21.73 8.63
C PRO A 97 12.24 20.44 8.91
N THR A 98 12.29 20.00 10.17
CA THR A 98 12.93 18.76 10.58
C THR A 98 12.27 17.53 9.97
N LEU A 99 10.93 17.48 9.89
CA LEU A 99 10.20 16.38 9.27
C LEU A 99 10.40 16.35 7.76
N TRP A 100 10.47 17.51 7.09
CA TRP A 100 10.84 17.60 5.69
C TRP A 100 12.26 17.08 5.43
N ALA A 101 13.22 17.51 6.26
CA ALA A 101 14.60 17.02 6.16
C ALA A 101 14.66 15.50 6.36
N ALA A 102 13.94 14.93 7.32
CA ALA A 102 13.86 13.49 7.55
C ALA A 102 13.27 12.75 6.32
N ALA A 103 12.22 13.29 5.69
CA ALA A 103 11.63 12.70 4.49
C ALA A 103 12.64 12.68 3.32
N PHE A 104 13.35 13.78 3.08
CA PHE A 104 14.39 13.85 2.04
C PHE A 104 15.56 12.91 2.33
N LEU A 105 16.03 12.85 3.58
CA LEU A 105 17.10 11.93 3.98
C LEU A 105 16.70 10.47 3.80
N THR A 106 15.45 10.11 4.11
CA THR A 106 14.93 8.75 3.90
C THR A 106 14.95 8.38 2.42
N VAL A 107 14.54 9.29 1.54
CA VAL A 107 14.59 9.05 0.10
C VAL A 107 16.03 8.95 -0.40
N ALA A 108 16.90 9.86 0.04
CA ALA A 108 18.31 9.80 -0.32
C ALA A 108 18.96 8.48 0.12
N ALA A 109 18.70 8.04 1.35
CA ALA A 109 19.15 6.75 1.86
C ALA A 109 18.62 5.58 1.01
N THR A 110 17.34 5.60 0.62
CA THR A 110 16.73 4.56 -0.20
C THR A 110 17.38 4.50 -1.59
N VAL A 111 17.67 5.65 -2.19
CA VAL A 111 18.36 5.74 -3.48
C VAL A 111 19.80 5.22 -3.37
N LEU A 112 20.52 5.59 -2.30
CA LEU A 112 21.91 5.13 -2.07
C LEU A 112 21.96 3.62 -1.82
N LEU A 113 21.01 3.07 -1.07
CA LEU A 113 20.90 1.62 -0.81
C LEU A 113 20.47 0.84 -2.07
N GLY A 114 19.86 1.50 -3.05
CA GLY A 114 19.50 0.91 -4.34
C GLY A 114 20.73 0.46 -5.17
N GLY A 115 21.92 0.87 -4.80
CA GLY A 115 23.19 0.41 -5.34
C GLY A 115 23.41 0.73 -6.81
N GLU A 116 24.31 0.01 -7.46
CA GLU A 116 24.56 0.09 -8.89
C GLU A 116 23.36 -0.44 -9.68
N ILE A 117 22.48 0.46 -10.06
CA ILE A 117 21.28 0.13 -10.85
C ILE A 117 21.71 -0.23 -12.27
N ARG A 118 21.95 -1.50 -12.54
CA ARG A 118 22.06 -2.04 -13.90
C ARG A 118 20.67 -2.28 -14.48
N ALA A 119 19.84 -1.23 -14.52
CA ALA A 119 18.48 -1.33 -15.05
C ALA A 119 18.53 -1.49 -16.58
N ASN A 120 17.80 -2.47 -17.09
CA ASN A 120 17.54 -2.55 -18.52
C ASN A 120 16.75 -1.30 -18.95
N ARG A 121 17.29 -0.56 -19.93
CA ARG A 121 16.73 0.73 -20.40
C ARG A 121 15.24 0.67 -20.74
N GLU A 122 14.78 -0.43 -21.32
CA GLU A 122 13.37 -0.66 -21.66
C GLU A 122 12.45 -0.81 -20.45
N ARG A 123 13.00 -1.22 -19.29
CA ARG A 123 12.25 -1.43 -18.06
C ARG A 123 12.29 -0.26 -17.09
N VAL A 124 13.10 0.76 -17.34
CA VAL A 124 13.23 1.94 -16.48
C VAL A 124 11.90 2.69 -16.37
N LEU A 125 11.31 3.05 -17.51
CA LEU A 125 10.06 3.82 -17.52
C LEU A 125 8.89 3.08 -16.85
N PRO A 126 8.63 1.78 -17.15
CA PRO A 126 7.64 1.01 -16.42
C PRO A 126 7.90 0.93 -14.91
N SER A 127 9.16 0.73 -14.49
CA SER A 127 9.51 0.69 -13.05
C SER A 127 9.18 1.98 -12.34
N VAL A 128 9.54 3.11 -12.96
CA VAL A 128 9.28 4.44 -12.41
C VAL A 128 7.77 4.71 -12.37
N ALA A 129 7.07 4.54 -13.50
CA ALA A 129 5.64 4.85 -13.59
C ALA A 129 4.79 4.02 -12.60
N TRP A 130 4.93 2.70 -12.62
CA TRP A 130 4.17 1.83 -11.72
C TRP A 130 4.61 1.96 -10.26
N GLY A 131 5.92 2.13 -10.03
CA GLY A 131 6.47 2.32 -8.67
C GLY A 131 5.98 3.62 -8.03
N PHE A 132 5.99 4.75 -8.76
CA PHE A 132 5.44 6.02 -8.27
C PHE A 132 3.94 5.91 -8.01
N SER A 133 3.19 5.29 -8.92
CA SER A 133 1.74 5.10 -8.75
C SER A 133 1.43 4.24 -7.52
N ALA A 134 2.20 3.19 -7.28
CA ALA A 134 2.08 2.36 -6.08
C ALA A 134 2.40 3.15 -4.82
N ALA A 135 3.52 3.90 -4.82
CA ALA A 135 3.94 4.75 -3.70
C ALA A 135 2.87 5.80 -3.36
N PHE A 136 2.26 6.41 -4.37
CA PHE A 136 1.18 7.38 -4.19
C PHE A 136 -0.08 6.74 -3.62
N ALA A 137 -0.52 5.57 -4.13
CA ALA A 137 -1.68 4.86 -3.61
C ALA A 137 -1.50 4.46 -2.13
N TYR A 138 -0.33 3.96 -1.76
CA TYR A 138 -0.03 3.67 -0.35
C TYR A 138 0.05 4.93 0.52
N ALA A 139 0.60 6.03 0.00
CA ALA A 139 0.63 7.29 0.72
C ALA A 139 -0.79 7.83 0.99
N LEU A 140 -1.68 7.74 0.01
CA LEU A 140 -3.10 8.06 0.20
C LEU A 140 -3.73 7.17 1.27
N THR A 141 -3.44 5.87 1.24
CA THR A 141 -3.93 4.94 2.27
C THR A 141 -3.47 5.35 3.66
N ASP A 142 -2.18 5.66 3.84
CA ASP A 142 -1.63 6.06 5.14
C ASP A 142 -2.29 7.34 5.66
N VAL A 143 -2.39 8.37 4.82
CA VAL A 143 -2.96 9.68 5.23
C VAL A 143 -4.45 9.56 5.53
N THR A 144 -5.21 8.78 4.75
CA THR A 144 -6.62 8.54 5.02
C THR A 144 -6.83 7.77 6.31
N GLN A 145 -5.98 6.79 6.62
CA GLN A 145 -6.03 6.08 7.90
C GLN A 145 -5.76 7.02 9.08
N VAL A 146 -4.69 7.83 9.02
CA VAL A 146 -4.38 8.80 10.08
C VAL A 146 -5.56 9.74 10.34
N LYS A 147 -6.25 10.17 9.29
CA LYS A 147 -7.40 11.08 9.40
C LYS A 147 -8.66 10.39 9.90
N TRP A 148 -8.99 9.20 9.38
CA TRP A 148 -10.33 8.60 9.58
C TRP A 148 -10.40 7.56 10.69
N VAL A 149 -9.27 6.94 11.07
CA VAL A 149 -9.27 5.98 12.20
C VAL A 149 -9.75 6.63 13.51
N PRO A 150 -9.33 7.87 13.88
CA PRO A 150 -9.87 8.52 15.08
C PRO A 150 -11.38 8.79 15.02
N GLU A 151 -11.92 9.04 13.82
CA GLU A 151 -13.35 9.34 13.63
C GLU A 151 -14.23 8.08 13.72
N VAL A 152 -13.77 6.97 13.09
CA VAL A 152 -14.55 5.73 12.94
C VAL A 152 -14.30 4.76 14.12
N GLY A 153 -13.15 4.89 14.76
CA GLY A 153 -12.66 3.93 15.73
C GLY A 153 -11.96 2.74 15.08
N PHE A 154 -10.81 2.36 15.63
CA PHE A 154 -9.98 1.29 15.09
C PHE A 154 -10.74 -0.05 14.99
N GLY A 155 -11.59 -0.35 15.98
CA GLY A 155 -12.36 -1.60 16.04
C GLY A 155 -13.35 -1.78 14.88
N HIS A 156 -13.85 -0.69 14.29
CA HIS A 156 -14.69 -0.75 13.08
C HIS A 156 -13.87 -0.54 11.81
N PHE A 157 -12.91 0.38 11.84
CA PHE A 157 -12.15 0.75 10.65
C PHE A 157 -11.31 -0.40 10.10
N ALA A 158 -10.50 -1.04 10.96
CA ALA A 158 -9.58 -2.09 10.52
C ALA A 158 -10.32 -3.32 9.94
N PRO A 159 -11.34 -3.91 10.60
CA PRO A 159 -12.09 -5.01 10.01
C PRO A 159 -12.73 -4.68 8.67
N ILE A 160 -13.34 -3.50 8.51
CA ILE A 160 -13.96 -3.09 7.24
C ILE A 160 -12.91 -2.92 6.15
N MET A 161 -11.80 -2.25 6.46
CA MET A 161 -10.68 -2.05 5.53
C MET A 161 -10.15 -3.39 5.02
N PHE A 162 -9.83 -4.33 5.94
CA PHE A 162 -9.28 -5.63 5.54
C PHE A 162 -10.33 -6.56 4.93
N ALA A 163 -11.61 -6.47 5.32
CA ALA A 163 -12.70 -7.18 4.64
C ALA A 163 -12.83 -6.70 3.20
N THR A 164 -12.76 -5.39 2.94
CA THR A 164 -12.78 -4.83 1.58
C THR A 164 -11.60 -5.34 0.76
N LEU A 165 -10.40 -5.37 1.35
CA LEU A 165 -9.21 -5.92 0.73
C LEU A 165 -9.39 -7.40 0.36
N GLY A 166 -9.92 -8.19 1.29
CA GLY A 166 -10.26 -9.60 1.06
C GLY A 166 -11.28 -9.80 -0.05
N LEU A 167 -12.36 -9.00 -0.06
CA LEU A 167 -13.40 -9.04 -1.09
C LEU A 167 -12.84 -8.70 -2.47
N LEU A 168 -12.07 -7.61 -2.60
CA LEU A 168 -11.45 -7.23 -3.86
C LEU A 168 -10.48 -8.30 -4.38
N SER A 169 -9.87 -9.07 -3.47
CA SER A 169 -8.95 -10.15 -3.84
C SER A 169 -9.62 -11.33 -4.55
N PHE A 170 -10.94 -11.48 -4.49
CA PHE A 170 -11.65 -12.44 -5.35
C PHE A 170 -11.50 -12.10 -6.83
N GLY A 171 -11.34 -10.81 -7.17
CA GLY A 171 -11.04 -10.37 -8.53
C GLY A 171 -9.67 -10.86 -9.05
N LEU A 172 -8.79 -11.36 -8.20
CA LEU A 172 -7.49 -11.92 -8.60
C LEU A 172 -7.57 -13.40 -9.00
N ILE A 173 -8.68 -14.10 -8.70
CA ILE A 173 -8.83 -15.53 -8.98
C ILE A 173 -8.56 -15.88 -10.45
N PRO A 174 -9.05 -15.13 -11.46
CA PRO A 174 -8.77 -15.42 -12.86
C PRO A 174 -7.29 -15.40 -13.25
N PHE A 175 -6.45 -14.75 -12.43
CA PHE A 175 -5.00 -14.63 -12.66
C PHE A 175 -4.17 -15.70 -11.95
N PHE A 176 -4.80 -16.63 -11.23
CA PHE A 176 -4.11 -17.71 -10.50
C PHE A 176 -3.51 -18.79 -11.41
N VAL A 177 -4.00 -18.88 -12.64
CA VAL A 177 -3.62 -19.94 -13.61
C VAL A 177 -2.57 -19.44 -14.61
N LYS A 178 -2.13 -18.22 -14.45
CA LYS A 178 -1.07 -17.60 -15.25
C LYS A 178 0.13 -17.39 -14.32
#